data_9299dbf556b56a6cca9170e2bdb1a6e0
#
_entry.id   9299dbf556b56a6cca9170e2bdb1a6e0
#
_cell.length_a   1.000
_cell.length_b   1.000
_cell.length_c   1.000
_cell.angle_alpha   90.00
_cell.angle_beta   90.00
_cell.angle_gamma   90.00
#
_symmetry.space_group_name_H-M   'P 1'
#
loop_
_entity.id
_entity.type
_entity.pdbx_description
1 polymer ?
#
loop_
_entity_poly.entity_id
_entity_poly.type
_entity_poly.pdbx_seq_one_letter_code
_entity_poly.pdbx_strand_id
1 'polypeptide(L)'
;MAPTDAEILAAVRAIPRGHVTTYGDLSPGAPRRAGAALAANADPGLPWQRVVRADGSLAKGERQRRLLEAEEVPFRGARVDMRAAWVPAAGASASERA
;
A
#
# COMPACT_ATOMS: atom_id res chain seq x y z
N MET A 1 1.86 17.27 -9.48
CA MET A 1 0.63 16.78 -10.09
C MET A 1 0.18 15.49 -9.40
N ALA A 2 -1.11 15.38 -9.10
CA ALA A 2 -1.63 14.20 -8.43
C ALA A 2 -1.68 13.02 -9.40
N PRO A 3 -1.38 11.79 -8.93
CA PRO A 3 -1.49 10.61 -9.78
C PRO A 3 -2.93 10.30 -10.15
N THR A 4 -3.11 9.68 -11.30
CA THR A 4 -4.43 9.20 -11.71
C THR A 4 -4.75 7.92 -10.97
N ASP A 5 -6.02 7.51 -10.98
CA ASP A 5 -6.41 6.22 -10.40
C ASP A 5 -5.65 5.08 -11.05
N ALA A 6 -5.47 5.11 -12.38
CA ALA A 6 -4.72 4.07 -13.07
C ALA A 6 -3.28 3.99 -12.60
N GLU A 7 -2.65 5.14 -12.35
CA GLU A 7 -1.28 5.18 -11.84
C GLU A 7 -1.20 4.64 -10.41
N ILE A 8 -2.18 5.00 -9.58
CA ILE A 8 -2.25 4.48 -8.20
C ILE A 8 -2.38 2.96 -8.23
N LEU A 9 -3.29 2.42 -9.04
CA LEU A 9 -3.50 0.98 -9.08
C LEU A 9 -2.29 0.24 -9.65
N ALA A 10 -1.61 0.84 -10.63
CA ALA A 10 -0.38 0.26 -11.16
C ALA A 10 0.71 0.20 -10.09
N ALA A 11 0.83 1.24 -9.27
CA ALA A 11 1.79 1.26 -8.17
C ALA A 11 1.45 0.18 -7.11
N VAL A 12 0.18 -0.04 -6.84
CA VAL A 12 -0.24 -1.11 -5.93
C VAL A 12 0.17 -2.48 -6.46
N ARG A 13 -0.04 -2.71 -7.75
CA ARG A 13 0.35 -3.99 -8.37
C ARG A 13 1.85 -4.23 -8.32
N ALA A 14 2.63 -3.17 -8.24
CA ALA A 14 4.08 -3.26 -8.19
C ALA A 14 4.64 -3.54 -6.80
N ILE A 15 3.82 -3.50 -5.75
CA ILE A 15 4.28 -3.79 -4.39
C ILE A 15 4.62 -5.28 -4.30
N PRO A 16 5.86 -5.65 -3.96
CA PRO A 16 6.22 -7.06 -3.91
C PRO A 16 5.58 -7.76 -2.72
N ARG A 17 5.37 -9.05 -2.86
CA ARG A 17 4.87 -9.90 -1.79
C ARG A 17 5.80 -9.80 -0.58
N GLY A 18 5.23 -9.72 0.62
CA GLY A 18 6.00 -9.59 1.85
C GLY A 18 6.32 -8.14 2.21
N HIS A 19 5.87 -7.19 1.41
CA HIS A 19 6.12 -5.76 1.63
C HIS A 19 4.83 -4.97 1.58
N VAL A 20 4.91 -3.74 2.08
CA VAL A 20 3.77 -2.82 2.09
C VAL A 20 4.19 -1.42 1.70
N THR A 21 3.24 -0.64 1.20
CA THR A 21 3.41 0.81 1.03
C THR A 21 2.26 1.51 1.73
N THR A 22 2.27 2.84 1.76
CA THR A 22 1.22 3.59 2.46
C THR A 22 0.32 4.32 1.48
N TYR A 23 -0.87 4.70 1.96
CA TYR A 23 -1.78 5.54 1.17
C TYR A 23 -1.11 6.84 0.77
N GLY A 24 -0.32 7.42 1.67
CA GLY A 24 0.39 8.67 1.37
C GLY A 24 1.47 8.51 0.32
N ASP A 25 2.13 7.36 0.27
CA ASP A 25 3.13 7.09 -0.78
C ASP A 25 2.47 6.99 -2.14
N LEU A 26 1.27 6.39 -2.19
CA LEU A 26 0.53 6.24 -3.44
C LEU A 26 -0.02 7.56 -3.96
N SER A 27 -0.39 8.46 -3.05
CA SER A 27 -0.96 9.75 -3.41
C SER A 27 -0.45 10.82 -2.44
N PRO A 28 0.77 11.32 -2.66
CA PRO A 28 1.39 12.29 -1.75
C PRO A 28 0.51 13.53 -1.54
N GLY A 29 0.32 13.89 -0.27
CA GLY A 29 -0.51 15.04 0.09
C GLY A 29 -2.00 14.75 0.11
N ALA A 30 -2.45 13.62 -0.42
CA ALA A 30 -3.87 13.29 -0.50
C ALA A 30 -4.10 11.78 -0.32
N PRO A 31 -3.79 11.21 0.85
CA PRO A 31 -3.90 9.76 1.03
C PRO A 31 -5.32 9.21 0.83
N ARG A 32 -6.34 10.03 1.06
CA ARG A 32 -7.73 9.60 0.83
C ARG A 32 -8.01 9.28 -0.62
N ARG A 33 -7.30 9.92 -1.53
CA ARG A 33 -7.45 9.64 -2.96
C ARG A 33 -7.04 8.22 -3.29
N ALA A 34 -5.96 7.75 -2.68
CA ALA A 34 -5.53 6.36 -2.85
C ALA A 34 -6.59 5.39 -2.31
N GLY A 35 -7.15 5.71 -1.15
CA GLY A 35 -8.23 4.89 -0.59
C GLY A 35 -9.44 4.82 -1.50
N ALA A 36 -9.82 5.95 -2.11
CA ALA A 36 -10.95 5.98 -3.04
C ALA A 36 -10.66 5.15 -4.30
N ALA A 37 -9.45 5.24 -4.82
CA ALA A 37 -9.07 4.44 -5.99
C ALA A 37 -9.13 2.94 -5.70
N LEU A 38 -8.67 2.53 -4.51
CA LEU A 38 -8.75 1.13 -4.10
C LEU A 38 -10.19 0.67 -3.93
N ALA A 39 -11.03 1.53 -3.33
CA ALA A 39 -12.44 1.18 -3.11
C ALA A 39 -13.22 1.04 -4.40
N ALA A 40 -12.87 1.83 -5.41
CA ALA A 40 -13.55 1.81 -6.71
C ALA A 40 -13.02 0.71 -7.64
N ASN A 41 -11.92 0.08 -7.28
CA ASN A 41 -11.30 -0.94 -8.11
C ASN A 41 -12.14 -2.22 -8.16
N ALA A 42 -12.29 -2.78 -9.36
CA ALA A 42 -13.05 -4.00 -9.58
C ALA A 42 -12.17 -5.24 -9.81
N ASP A 43 -10.85 -5.09 -9.81
CA ASP A 43 -9.93 -6.20 -10.06
C ASP A 43 -9.76 -7.04 -8.80
N PRO A 44 -10.26 -8.29 -8.77
CA PRO A 44 -10.12 -9.14 -7.59
C PRO A 44 -8.68 -9.57 -7.32
N GLY A 45 -7.79 -9.45 -8.29
CA GLY A 45 -6.38 -9.81 -8.13
C GLY A 45 -5.50 -8.68 -7.62
N LEU A 46 -6.06 -7.49 -7.39
CA LEU A 46 -5.28 -6.37 -6.87
C LEU A 46 -4.80 -6.67 -5.44
N PRO A 47 -3.48 -6.55 -5.16
CA PRO A 47 -2.98 -6.82 -3.80
C PRO A 47 -3.22 -5.62 -2.86
N TRP A 48 -4.50 -5.26 -2.68
CA TRP A 48 -4.92 -4.12 -1.87
C TRP A 48 -4.44 -4.23 -0.42
N GLN A 49 -4.27 -5.45 0.09
CA GLN A 49 -3.83 -5.67 1.46
C GLN A 49 -2.43 -5.11 1.73
N ARG A 50 -1.64 -4.90 0.69
CA ARG A 50 -0.27 -4.37 0.81
C ARG A 50 -0.24 -2.85 0.97
N VAL A 51 -1.40 -2.20 1.10
CA VAL A 51 -1.48 -0.76 1.34
C VAL A 51 -1.96 -0.55 2.77
N VAL A 52 -1.15 0.16 3.57
CA VAL A 52 -1.41 0.37 4.99
C VAL A 52 -1.33 1.86 5.32
N ARG A 53 -1.74 2.23 6.52
CA ARG A 53 -1.59 3.60 6.99
C ARG A 53 -0.13 3.89 7.31
N ALA A 54 0.22 5.17 7.38
CA ALA A 54 1.61 5.60 7.59
C ALA A 54 2.25 4.99 8.84
N ASP A 55 1.46 4.73 9.87
CA ASP A 55 1.95 4.14 11.11
C ASP A 55 1.95 2.60 11.10
N GLY A 56 1.62 1.99 9.98
CA GLY A 56 1.54 0.54 9.85
C GLY A 56 0.22 -0.07 10.26
N SER A 57 -0.74 0.74 10.73
CA SER A 57 -2.04 0.20 11.11
C SER A 57 -2.86 -0.17 9.87
N LEU A 58 -3.81 -1.07 10.08
CA LEU A 58 -4.60 -1.65 8.97
C LEU A 58 -5.96 -0.98 8.88
N ALA A 59 -6.32 -0.54 7.67
CA ALA A 59 -7.62 0.08 7.45
C ALA A 59 -8.76 -0.96 7.37
N LYS A 60 -8.45 -2.20 7.02
CA LYS A 60 -9.44 -3.24 6.76
C LYS A 60 -9.42 -4.37 7.80
N GLY A 61 -8.77 -4.13 8.92
CA GLY A 61 -8.86 -5.01 10.09
C GLY A 61 -8.31 -6.42 9.90
N GLU A 62 -9.00 -7.38 10.50
CA GLU A 62 -8.51 -8.75 10.61
C GLU A 62 -8.32 -9.44 9.26
N ARG A 63 -9.20 -9.19 8.32
CA ARG A 63 -9.07 -9.78 6.99
C ARG A 63 -7.77 -9.37 6.32
N GLN A 64 -7.44 -8.08 6.43
CA GLN A 64 -6.18 -7.57 5.87
C GLN A 64 -4.99 -8.20 6.58
N ARG A 65 -5.07 -8.30 7.91
CA ARG A 65 -3.99 -8.90 8.69
C ARG A 65 -3.72 -10.34 8.27
N ARG A 66 -4.75 -11.13 8.09
CA ARG A 66 -4.59 -12.52 7.67
C ARG A 66 -3.90 -12.65 6.33
N LEU A 67 -4.28 -11.79 5.38
CA LEU A 67 -3.65 -11.80 4.06
C LEU A 67 -2.17 -11.42 4.13
N LEU A 68 -1.84 -10.43 4.95
CA LEU A 68 -0.45 -10.01 5.12
C LEU A 68 0.37 -11.07 5.86
N GLU A 69 -0.21 -11.71 6.87
CA GLU A 69 0.48 -12.78 7.58
C GLU A 69 0.76 -13.98 6.65
N ALA A 70 -0.16 -14.28 5.76
CA ALA A 70 0.04 -15.34 4.77
C ALA A 70 1.19 -15.01 3.82
N GLU A 71 1.49 -13.73 3.63
CA GLU A 71 2.63 -13.27 2.82
C GLU A 71 3.90 -13.08 3.65
N GLU A 72 3.84 -13.46 4.92
CA GLU A 72 4.98 -13.34 5.83
C GLU A 72 5.42 -11.89 6.10
N VAL A 73 4.49 -10.95 6.04
CA VAL A 73 4.77 -9.56 6.41
C VAL A 73 4.97 -9.49 7.92
N PRO A 74 6.09 -8.93 8.39
CA PRO A 74 6.33 -8.84 9.84
C PRO A 74 5.45 -7.78 10.51
N PHE A 75 5.00 -8.10 11.72
CA PHE A 75 4.17 -7.22 12.53
C PHE A 75 4.85 -6.91 13.85
N ARG A 76 4.49 -5.75 14.40
CA ARG A 76 4.82 -5.37 15.77
C ARG A 76 3.50 -5.06 16.47
N GLY A 77 2.99 -6.04 17.23
CA GLY A 77 1.65 -5.93 17.80
C GLY A 77 0.60 -5.84 16.71
N ALA A 78 -0.25 -4.82 16.77
CA ALA A 78 -1.34 -4.64 15.80
C ALA A 78 -0.91 -3.97 14.49
N ARG A 79 0.34 -3.54 14.38
CA ARG A 79 0.83 -2.78 13.23
C ARG A 79 1.89 -3.54 12.47
N VAL A 80 1.95 -3.29 11.17
CA VAL A 80 3.05 -3.80 10.35
C VAL A 80 4.37 -3.19 10.85
N ASP A 81 5.41 -4.00 10.90
CA ASP A 81 6.75 -3.50 11.18
C ASP A 81 7.26 -2.75 9.94
N MET A 82 7.05 -1.44 9.94
CA MET A 82 7.35 -0.62 8.77
C MET A 82 8.84 -0.56 8.45
N ARG A 83 9.70 -0.72 9.45
CA ARG A 83 11.14 -0.71 9.20
C ARG A 83 11.58 -1.90 8.37
N ALA A 84 10.89 -3.03 8.53
CA ALA A 84 11.22 -4.25 7.82
C ALA A 84 10.45 -4.41 6.51
N ALA A 85 9.21 -3.94 6.47
CA ALA A 85 8.30 -4.26 5.37
C ALA A 85 8.04 -3.12 4.39
N TRP A 86 8.24 -1.86 4.80
CA TRP A 86 7.89 -0.73 3.94
C TRP A 86 8.76 -0.62 2.70
N VAL A 87 8.12 -0.36 1.57
CA VAL A 87 8.80 0.05 0.33
C VAL A 87 8.08 1.27 -0.22
N PRO A 88 8.79 2.17 -0.91
CA PRO A 88 8.13 3.32 -1.52
C PRO A 88 7.26 2.88 -2.70
N ALA A 89 6.28 3.71 -3.05
CA ALA A 89 5.49 3.49 -4.26
C ALA A 89 6.41 3.59 -5.48
N ALA A 90 6.18 2.74 -6.47
CA ALA A 90 7.06 2.62 -7.63
C ALA A 90 7.33 3.96 -8.32
N GLY A 91 6.31 4.79 -8.51
CA GLY A 91 6.47 6.08 -9.18
C GLY A 91 7.32 7.06 -8.37
N ALA A 92 7.12 7.11 -7.05
CA ALA A 92 7.89 8.00 -6.18
C ALA A 92 9.36 7.60 -6.15
N SER A 93 9.63 6.31 -6.08
CA SER A 93 11.00 5.81 -6.08
C SER A 93 11.75 6.20 -7.36
N ALA A 94 11.09 6.08 -8.49
CA ALA A 94 11.67 6.47 -9.77
C ALA A 94 11.97 7.96 -9.83
N SER A 95 11.08 8.80 -9.29
CA SER A 95 11.28 10.24 -9.26
C SER A 95 12.50 10.63 -8.46
N GLU A 96 12.77 9.97 -7.38
CA GLU A 96 13.89 10.31 -6.51
C GLU A 96 15.23 10.08 -7.17
N ARG A 97 15.28 9.21 -8.14
CA ARG A 97 16.53 8.91 -8.83
C ARG A 97 16.83 9.85 -9.95
N ALA A 98 15.84 10.51 -10.40
CA ALA A 98 16.03 11.47 -11.46
C ALA A 98 16.66 12.74 -10.94
#